data_7141ecf3f0d5255df189e72fe6a39f1d
#
_entry.id   7141ecf3f0d5255df189e72fe6a39f1d
#
_cell.length_a   1.000
_cell.length_b   1.000
_cell.length_c   1.000
_cell.angle_alpha   90.00
_cell.angle_beta   90.00
_cell.angle_gamma   90.00
#
_symmetry.space_group_name_H-M   'P 1'
#
loop_
_entity.id
_entity.type
_entity.pdbx_description
1 polymer ?
#
loop_
_entity_poly.entity_id
_entity_poly.type
_entity_poly.pdbx_seq_one_letter_code
_entity_poly.pdbx_strand_id
1 'polypeptide(L)'
;ITDLHQGIIWGTHTPQTERDERLINRFDYDGDYGTVLNRFLMQAAIGYPLTVHGTGGQTRAFIHIRDMVKCVQIALENPPAKGDRVMIFNQMTETHRVRDLAELVAQISGTEYALVPNPRKESAENELHVSNDTFLSLGLEPTKLAEGLLQEVEDVAKKYADRVDRGKIPARSLWTSNQAEGVPENA
;
A
#
# COMPACT_ATOMS: atom_id res chain seq x y z
N ILE A 1 -10.42 -14.83 -20.25
CA ILE A 1 -10.37 -13.66 -19.34
C ILE A 1 -9.29 -13.94 -18.31
N THR A 2 -8.39 -12.97 -18.10
CA THR A 2 -7.44 -12.98 -16.98
C THR A 2 -7.89 -11.96 -15.96
N ASP A 3 -7.98 -12.35 -14.69
CA ASP A 3 -8.33 -11.51 -13.55
C ASP A 3 -7.11 -11.34 -12.66
N LEU A 4 -6.72 -10.09 -12.41
CA LEU A 4 -5.53 -9.74 -11.66
C LEU A 4 -5.94 -9.19 -10.28
N HIS A 5 -5.76 -10.00 -9.23
CA HIS A 5 -6.02 -9.62 -7.85
C HIS A 5 -4.80 -8.88 -7.29
N GLN A 6 -4.91 -7.56 -7.21
CA GLN A 6 -3.80 -6.69 -6.89
C GLN A 6 -3.65 -6.44 -5.40
N GLY A 7 -2.42 -6.62 -4.88
CA GLY A 7 -2.00 -6.14 -3.57
C GLY A 7 -1.79 -4.61 -3.52
N ILE A 8 -1.43 -4.08 -2.36
CA ILE A 8 -1.12 -2.66 -2.18
C ILE A 8 0.19 -2.35 -2.92
N ILE A 9 0.12 -1.42 -3.88
CA ILE A 9 1.30 -1.00 -4.64
C ILE A 9 2.13 -0.03 -3.80
N TRP A 10 3.46 -0.20 -3.85
CA TRP A 10 4.43 0.72 -3.29
C TRP A 10 5.57 0.97 -4.27
N GLY A 11 6.39 1.99 -3.97
CA GLY A 11 7.49 2.39 -4.85
C GLY A 11 7.06 3.34 -5.96
N THR A 12 8.03 4.05 -6.52
CA THR A 12 7.82 5.07 -7.55
C THR A 12 8.77 4.92 -8.72
N HIS A 13 9.89 4.20 -8.53
CA HIS A 13 10.93 4.08 -9.53
C HIS A 13 10.69 2.90 -10.48
N THR A 14 10.64 3.24 -11.75
CA THR A 14 10.67 2.33 -12.89
C THR A 14 11.76 2.79 -13.85
N PRO A 15 12.20 1.99 -14.82
CA PRO A 15 13.16 2.44 -15.82
C PRO A 15 12.74 3.72 -16.56
N GLN A 16 11.43 4.01 -16.63
CA GLN A 16 10.89 5.22 -17.23
C GLN A 16 11.03 6.43 -16.30
N THR A 17 10.67 6.28 -15.01
CA THR A 17 10.75 7.37 -14.03
C THR A 17 12.19 7.74 -13.69
N GLU A 18 13.15 6.82 -13.83
CA GLU A 18 14.58 7.10 -13.70
C GLU A 18 15.10 8.02 -14.81
N ARG A 19 14.47 7.99 -15.99
CA ARG A 19 14.83 8.88 -17.12
C ARG A 19 14.22 10.27 -16.99
N ASP A 20 13.03 10.36 -16.41
CA ASP A 20 12.29 11.61 -16.29
C ASP A 20 11.39 11.58 -15.04
N GLU A 21 11.73 12.41 -14.06
CA GLU A 21 10.97 12.53 -12.80
C GLU A 21 9.51 12.94 -12.99
N ARG A 22 9.18 13.57 -14.12
CA ARG A 22 7.78 13.92 -14.44
C ARG A 22 6.88 12.71 -14.68
N LEU A 23 7.48 11.54 -14.87
CA LEU A 23 6.77 10.26 -15.02
C LEU A 23 6.51 9.54 -13.70
N ILE A 24 7.00 10.08 -12.57
CA ILE A 24 6.73 9.50 -11.25
C ILE A 24 5.23 9.60 -10.97
N ASN A 25 4.65 8.47 -10.56
CA ASN A 25 3.26 8.42 -10.16
C ASN A 25 3.01 9.28 -8.92
N ARG A 26 1.77 9.69 -8.74
CA ARG A 26 1.35 10.46 -7.56
C ARG A 26 1.68 9.72 -6.27
N PHE A 27 2.31 10.42 -5.33
CA PHE A 27 2.63 9.90 -4.01
C PHE A 27 1.59 10.39 -3.00
N ASP A 28 0.58 9.56 -2.73
CA ASP A 28 -0.50 9.88 -1.81
C ASP A 28 -0.14 9.51 -0.37
N TYR A 29 -0.28 10.46 0.53
CA TYR A 29 0.04 10.32 1.96
C TYR A 29 -1.17 10.60 2.88
N ASP A 30 -2.25 11.10 2.33
CA ASP A 30 -3.43 11.52 3.08
C ASP A 30 -4.26 10.34 3.61
N GLY A 31 -5.27 10.65 4.40
CA GLY A 31 -6.15 9.67 5.01
C GLY A 31 -7.10 8.97 4.04
N ASP A 32 -7.34 9.55 2.86
CA ASP A 32 -8.33 9.06 1.89
C ASP A 32 -7.70 8.15 0.82
N TYR A 33 -6.60 8.60 0.21
CA TYR A 33 -5.93 7.91 -0.91
C TYR A 33 -4.57 7.32 -0.54
N GLY A 34 -3.96 7.79 0.54
CA GLY A 34 -2.64 7.31 0.97
C GLY A 34 -2.68 5.84 1.39
N THR A 35 -1.85 5.03 0.75
CA THR A 35 -1.63 3.65 1.22
C THR A 35 -0.82 3.65 2.52
N VAL A 36 -0.92 2.59 3.30
CA VAL A 36 -0.30 2.53 4.62
C VAL A 36 1.20 2.81 4.60
N LEU A 37 1.94 2.22 3.65
CA LEU A 37 3.39 2.41 3.56
C LEU A 37 3.75 3.84 3.13
N ASN A 38 3.09 4.39 2.10
CA ASN A 38 3.32 5.77 1.66
C ASN A 38 3.01 6.79 2.76
N ARG A 39 1.95 6.55 3.55
CA ARG A 39 1.64 7.38 4.72
C ARG A 39 2.75 7.34 5.75
N PHE A 40 3.25 6.15 6.11
CA PHE A 40 4.32 6.02 7.09
C PHE A 40 5.60 6.71 6.63
N LEU A 41 6.00 6.54 5.38
CA LEU A 41 7.19 7.17 4.84
C LEU A 41 7.08 8.70 4.83
N MET A 42 5.92 9.24 4.44
CA MET A 42 5.72 10.68 4.50
C MET A 42 5.69 11.19 5.94
N GLN A 43 5.00 10.49 6.84
CA GLN A 43 4.98 10.84 8.27
C GLN A 43 6.39 10.86 8.85
N ALA A 44 7.20 9.85 8.56
CA ALA A 44 8.60 9.80 8.97
C ALA A 44 9.41 10.98 8.41
N ALA A 45 9.24 11.28 7.11
CA ALA A 45 9.97 12.38 6.44
C ALA A 45 9.70 13.76 7.05
N ILE A 46 8.50 13.99 7.59
CA ILE A 46 8.12 15.29 8.20
C ILE A 46 8.19 15.30 9.73
N GLY A 47 8.75 14.26 10.35
CA GLY A 47 8.83 14.12 11.80
C GLY A 47 7.45 14.04 12.49
N TYR A 48 6.49 13.42 11.83
CA TYR A 48 5.16 13.14 12.39
C TYR A 48 5.11 11.69 12.86
N PRO A 49 4.55 11.36 14.04
CA PRO A 49 4.46 9.97 14.49
C PRO A 49 3.72 9.09 13.49
N LEU A 50 4.22 7.88 13.24
CA LEU A 50 3.54 6.94 12.35
C LEU A 50 2.20 6.52 12.95
N THR A 51 1.10 6.78 12.24
CA THR A 51 -0.24 6.49 12.75
C THR A 51 -0.71 5.09 12.35
N VAL A 52 -0.68 4.17 13.31
CA VAL A 52 -1.16 2.79 13.15
C VAL A 52 -2.62 2.72 13.57
N HIS A 53 -3.50 2.36 12.65
CA HIS A 53 -4.93 2.26 12.94
C HIS A 53 -5.26 0.99 13.74
N GLY A 54 -5.96 1.16 14.86
CA GLY A 54 -6.31 0.06 15.77
C GLY A 54 -5.08 -0.59 16.39
N THR A 55 -5.03 -1.91 16.42
CA THR A 55 -3.90 -2.70 16.95
C THR A 55 -2.74 -2.84 15.96
N GLY A 56 -2.98 -2.52 14.68
CA GLY A 56 -2.03 -2.81 13.60
C GLY A 56 -1.89 -4.29 13.27
N GLY A 57 -2.79 -5.15 13.78
CA GLY A 57 -2.77 -6.61 13.54
C GLY A 57 -3.28 -7.01 12.14
N GLN A 58 -3.81 -6.06 11.36
CA GLN A 58 -4.27 -6.35 10.02
C GLN A 58 -3.10 -6.68 9.09
N THR A 59 -3.19 -7.83 8.42
CA THR A 59 -2.23 -8.24 7.39
C THR A 59 -2.66 -7.73 6.02
N ARG A 60 -1.71 -7.23 5.25
CA ARG A 60 -1.92 -6.72 3.89
C ARG A 60 -0.87 -7.32 2.95
N ALA A 61 -1.28 -7.53 1.69
CA ALA A 61 -0.39 -7.95 0.62
C ALA A 61 0.17 -6.74 -0.11
N PHE A 62 1.45 -6.78 -0.42
CA PHE A 62 2.20 -5.69 -1.07
C PHE A 62 2.85 -6.15 -2.36
N ILE A 63 3.00 -5.21 -3.29
CA ILE A 63 3.73 -5.40 -4.54
C ILE A 63 4.42 -4.10 -4.94
N HIS A 64 5.66 -4.19 -5.41
CA HIS A 64 6.36 -3.03 -5.96
C HIS A 64 5.77 -2.63 -7.32
N ILE A 65 5.74 -1.33 -7.64
CA ILE A 65 5.19 -0.82 -8.91
C ILE A 65 5.82 -1.48 -10.14
N ARG A 66 7.12 -1.75 -10.12
CA ARG A 66 7.86 -2.44 -11.18
C ARG A 66 7.33 -3.86 -11.40
N ASP A 67 7.11 -4.58 -10.32
CA ASP A 67 6.60 -5.96 -10.37
C ASP A 67 5.13 -6.00 -10.81
N MET A 68 4.34 -5.01 -10.40
CA MET A 68 2.96 -4.88 -10.86
C MET A 68 2.90 -4.74 -12.39
N VAL A 69 3.74 -3.88 -12.96
CA VAL A 69 3.84 -3.72 -14.42
C VAL A 69 4.29 -5.03 -15.08
N LYS A 70 5.27 -5.72 -14.48
CA LYS A 70 5.75 -7.02 -14.98
C LYS A 70 4.66 -8.09 -14.94
N CYS A 71 3.85 -8.13 -13.89
CA CYS A 71 2.70 -9.03 -13.81
C CYS A 71 1.71 -8.82 -14.97
N VAL A 72 1.42 -7.57 -15.31
CA VAL A 72 0.55 -7.25 -16.46
C VAL A 72 1.16 -7.77 -17.76
N GLN A 73 2.47 -7.58 -17.98
CA GLN A 73 3.16 -8.10 -19.16
C GLN A 73 3.08 -9.63 -19.23
N ILE A 74 3.41 -10.32 -18.14
CA ILE A 74 3.35 -11.79 -18.05
C ILE A 74 1.92 -12.28 -18.34
N ALA A 75 0.90 -11.62 -17.80
CA ALA A 75 -0.50 -12.00 -18.03
C ALA A 75 -0.92 -11.84 -19.51
N LEU A 76 -0.42 -10.81 -20.19
CA LEU A 76 -0.67 -10.61 -21.63
C LEU A 76 0.05 -11.63 -22.49
N GLU A 77 1.24 -12.07 -22.10
CA GLU A 77 2.03 -13.07 -22.79
C GLU A 77 1.50 -14.51 -22.58
N ASN A 78 0.69 -14.73 -21.52
CA ASN A 78 0.13 -16.02 -21.14
C ASN A 78 -1.41 -15.95 -21.02
N PRO A 79 -2.13 -15.64 -22.13
CA PRO A 79 -3.58 -15.60 -22.09
C PRO A 79 -4.16 -17.01 -21.95
N PRO A 80 -5.34 -17.17 -21.32
CA PRO A 80 -6.04 -18.43 -21.30
C PRO A 80 -6.39 -18.88 -22.72
N ALA A 81 -6.38 -20.18 -22.97
CA ALA A 81 -6.78 -20.75 -24.24
C ALA A 81 -8.27 -20.51 -24.52
N LYS A 82 -8.67 -20.65 -25.81
CA LYS A 82 -10.08 -20.51 -26.19
C LYS A 82 -10.92 -21.61 -25.53
N GLY A 83 -11.91 -21.19 -24.75
CA GLY A 83 -12.80 -22.11 -24.03
C GLY A 83 -12.40 -22.37 -22.58
N ASP A 84 -11.23 -21.88 -22.15
CA ASP A 84 -10.82 -21.95 -20.75
C ASP A 84 -11.64 -21.00 -19.88
N ARG A 85 -11.68 -21.36 -18.59
CA ARG A 85 -12.24 -20.49 -17.55
C ARG A 85 -11.35 -19.26 -17.32
N VAL A 86 -11.86 -18.32 -16.52
CA VAL A 86 -11.09 -17.19 -16.02
C VAL A 86 -9.85 -17.71 -15.30
N MET A 87 -8.68 -17.18 -15.67
CA MET A 87 -7.44 -17.36 -14.92
C MET A 87 -7.32 -16.23 -13.89
N ILE A 88 -7.13 -16.59 -12.63
CA ILE A 88 -6.98 -15.64 -11.54
C ILE A 88 -5.53 -15.63 -11.09
N PHE A 89 -4.89 -14.46 -11.11
CA PHE A 89 -3.51 -14.26 -10.68
C PHE A 89 -3.44 -13.26 -9.54
N ASN A 90 -2.74 -13.61 -8.47
CA ASN A 90 -2.51 -12.72 -7.34
C ASN A 90 -1.27 -11.88 -7.58
N GLN A 91 -1.46 -10.58 -7.86
CA GLN A 91 -0.38 -9.60 -8.00
C GLN A 91 0.09 -9.15 -6.61
N MET A 92 0.96 -9.94 -5.99
CA MET A 92 1.57 -9.62 -4.71
C MET A 92 2.95 -10.26 -4.61
N THR A 93 3.82 -9.73 -3.78
CA THR A 93 5.17 -10.27 -3.54
C THR A 93 5.38 -10.68 -2.10
N GLU A 94 4.77 -9.99 -1.15
CA GLU A 94 4.89 -10.28 0.27
C GLU A 94 3.68 -9.78 1.06
N THR A 95 3.51 -10.33 2.27
CA THR A 95 2.48 -9.91 3.21
C THR A 95 3.12 -9.41 4.49
N HIS A 96 2.60 -8.32 5.05
CA HIS A 96 3.06 -7.75 6.32
C HIS A 96 1.87 -7.35 7.19
N ARG A 97 2.01 -7.50 8.51
CA ARG A 97 1.14 -6.82 9.45
C ARG A 97 1.44 -5.34 9.44
N VAL A 98 0.42 -4.52 9.60
CA VAL A 98 0.58 -3.05 9.60
C VAL A 98 1.52 -2.59 10.69
N ARG A 99 1.49 -3.22 11.88
CA ARG A 99 2.39 -2.90 12.98
C ARG A 99 3.85 -3.23 12.67
N ASP A 100 4.11 -4.43 12.10
CA ASP A 100 5.48 -4.84 11.74
C ASP A 100 6.07 -3.89 10.69
N LEU A 101 5.23 -3.41 9.76
CA LEU A 101 5.62 -2.40 8.78
C LEU A 101 5.93 -1.05 9.44
N ALA A 102 5.14 -0.63 10.43
CA ALA A 102 5.41 0.59 11.19
C ALA A 102 6.72 0.50 11.99
N GLU A 103 6.98 -0.65 12.61
CA GLU A 103 8.24 -0.92 13.33
C GLU A 103 9.44 -0.85 12.38
N LEU A 104 9.34 -1.42 11.18
CA LEU A 104 10.38 -1.35 10.16
C LEU A 104 10.67 0.10 9.76
N VAL A 105 9.64 0.89 9.44
CA VAL A 105 9.81 2.31 9.07
C VAL A 105 10.34 3.12 10.24
N ALA A 106 9.85 2.89 11.47
CA ALA A 106 10.32 3.55 12.67
C ALA A 106 11.81 3.30 12.92
N GLN A 107 12.25 2.05 12.77
CA GLN A 107 13.65 1.65 12.93
C GLN A 107 14.57 2.35 11.92
N ILE A 108 14.15 2.44 10.65
CA ILE A 108 14.95 3.06 9.58
C ILE A 108 15.00 4.58 9.73
N SER A 109 13.88 5.20 10.08
CA SER A 109 13.75 6.67 10.11
C SER A 109 14.06 7.31 11.44
N GLY A 110 14.13 6.53 12.53
CA GLY A 110 14.23 7.05 13.89
C GLY A 110 12.95 7.73 14.39
N THR A 111 11.80 7.52 13.73
CA THR A 111 10.50 8.08 14.09
C THR A 111 9.73 7.13 14.98
N GLU A 112 8.95 7.64 15.94
CA GLU A 112 8.07 6.83 16.77
C GLU A 112 6.76 6.50 16.03
N TYR A 113 6.05 5.44 16.46
CA TYR A 113 4.70 5.16 16.01
C TYR A 113 3.69 5.24 17.15
N ALA A 114 2.44 5.56 16.82
CA ALA A 114 1.34 5.63 17.76
C ALA A 114 0.14 4.84 17.25
N LEU A 115 -0.51 4.09 18.15
CA LEU A 115 -1.79 3.46 17.88
C LEU A 115 -2.88 4.52 17.93
N VAL A 116 -3.68 4.62 16.87
CA VAL A 116 -4.80 5.57 16.79
C VAL A 116 -6.11 4.81 16.54
N PRO A 117 -7.27 5.37 16.90
CA PRO A 117 -8.54 4.74 16.60
C PRO A 117 -8.66 4.38 15.11
N ASN A 118 -9.13 3.16 14.83
CA ASN A 118 -9.34 2.76 13.44
C ASN A 118 -10.60 3.46 12.90
N PRO A 119 -10.49 4.30 11.86
CA PRO A 119 -11.65 4.96 11.27
C PRO A 119 -12.56 3.99 10.50
N ARG A 120 -12.10 2.76 10.25
CA ARG A 120 -12.85 1.71 9.58
C ARG A 120 -13.34 0.67 10.58
N LYS A 121 -14.55 0.16 10.38
CA LYS A 121 -15.11 -0.94 11.16
C LYS A 121 -14.61 -2.28 10.62
N GLU A 122 -13.32 -2.56 10.78
CA GLU A 122 -12.73 -3.84 10.41
C GLU A 122 -12.22 -4.58 11.64
N SER A 123 -12.02 -5.89 11.52
CA SER A 123 -11.46 -6.72 12.60
C SER A 123 -10.09 -6.20 13.03
N ALA A 124 -9.81 -6.26 14.33
CA ALA A 124 -8.52 -5.84 14.89
C ALA A 124 -7.34 -6.62 14.30
N GLU A 125 -7.58 -7.88 13.96
CA GLU A 125 -6.63 -8.78 13.35
C GLU A 125 -7.29 -9.53 12.21
N ASN A 126 -6.51 -9.87 11.19
CA ASN A 126 -6.88 -10.82 10.15
C ASN A 126 -5.63 -11.56 9.69
N GLU A 127 -5.82 -12.81 9.31
CA GLU A 127 -4.81 -13.58 8.60
C GLU A 127 -5.10 -13.49 7.10
N LEU A 128 -4.05 -13.28 6.31
CA LEU A 128 -4.11 -13.25 4.86
C LEU A 128 -3.11 -14.26 4.30
N HIS A 129 -3.64 -15.39 3.82
CA HIS A 129 -2.85 -16.41 3.13
C HIS A 129 -3.07 -16.27 1.62
N VAL A 130 -2.10 -15.70 0.95
CA VAL A 130 -2.13 -15.47 -0.49
C VAL A 130 -0.82 -15.97 -1.09
N SER A 131 -0.92 -16.72 -2.20
CA SER A 131 0.23 -17.16 -2.99
C SER A 131 0.25 -16.45 -4.34
N ASN A 132 1.46 -16.18 -4.83
CA ASN A 132 1.73 -15.69 -6.18
C ASN A 132 2.52 -16.72 -7.02
N ASP A 133 2.44 -18.01 -6.67
CA ASP A 133 3.20 -19.09 -7.27
C ASP A 133 3.03 -19.14 -8.80
N THR A 134 1.85 -18.77 -9.30
CA THR A 134 1.59 -18.71 -10.74
C THR A 134 2.53 -17.70 -11.42
N PHE A 135 2.64 -16.48 -10.89
CA PHE A 135 3.56 -15.48 -11.46
C PHE A 135 5.01 -15.88 -11.32
N LEU A 136 5.39 -16.48 -10.19
CA LEU A 136 6.75 -16.99 -9.97
C LEU A 136 7.10 -18.08 -11.00
N SER A 137 6.18 -19.03 -11.26
CA SER A 137 6.37 -20.08 -12.26
C SER A 137 6.47 -19.55 -13.68
N LEU A 138 5.89 -18.37 -13.96
CA LEU A 138 5.94 -17.66 -15.24
C LEU A 138 7.12 -16.69 -15.34
N GLY A 139 8.03 -16.68 -14.35
CA GLY A 139 9.28 -15.92 -14.40
C GLY A 139 9.21 -14.53 -13.77
N LEU A 140 8.27 -14.27 -12.85
CA LEU A 140 8.32 -13.08 -12.01
C LEU A 140 9.46 -13.21 -11.00
N GLU A 141 10.36 -12.25 -11.01
CA GLU A 141 11.40 -12.07 -9.99
C GLU A 141 10.93 -10.95 -9.04
N PRO A 142 10.44 -11.28 -7.82
CA PRO A 142 9.78 -10.30 -6.97
C PRO A 142 10.76 -9.38 -6.26
N THR A 143 10.43 -8.11 -6.21
CA THR A 143 11.12 -7.07 -5.44
C THR A 143 10.54 -7.00 -4.04
N LYS A 144 11.36 -7.16 -3.00
CA LYS A 144 10.93 -7.13 -1.59
C LYS A 144 11.34 -5.83 -0.90
N LEU A 145 10.59 -5.46 0.14
CA LEU A 145 10.90 -4.30 0.98
C LEU A 145 12.32 -4.34 1.57
N ALA A 146 12.80 -5.54 1.92
CA ALA A 146 14.14 -5.74 2.49
C ALA A 146 15.29 -5.45 1.50
N GLU A 147 15.03 -5.31 0.21
CA GLU A 147 16.06 -5.14 -0.83
C GLU A 147 16.45 -3.67 -1.06
N GLY A 148 16.21 -2.80 -0.09
CA GLY A 148 16.64 -1.39 -0.14
C GLY A 148 15.70 -0.45 -0.90
N LEU A 149 14.61 -0.96 -1.47
CA LEU A 149 13.64 -0.14 -2.20
C LEU A 149 12.77 0.73 -1.29
N LEU A 150 12.73 0.43 0.00
CA LEU A 150 12.14 1.30 0.99
C LEU A 150 12.84 2.67 1.02
N GLN A 151 14.16 2.70 0.85
CA GLN A 151 14.96 3.93 0.74
C GLN A 151 14.52 4.79 -0.44
N GLU A 152 14.20 4.18 -1.59
CA GLU A 152 13.69 4.86 -2.77
C GLU A 152 12.43 5.69 -2.45
N VAL A 153 11.47 5.06 -1.79
CA VAL A 153 10.20 5.72 -1.43
C VAL A 153 10.43 6.77 -0.34
N GLU A 154 11.33 6.52 0.61
CA GLU A 154 11.72 7.49 1.62
C GLU A 154 12.34 8.75 1.00
N ASP A 155 13.21 8.60 0.01
CA ASP A 155 13.83 9.73 -0.68
C ASP A 155 12.79 10.58 -1.43
N VAL A 156 11.81 9.95 -2.07
CA VAL A 156 10.68 10.66 -2.69
C VAL A 156 9.83 11.40 -1.64
N ALA A 157 9.55 10.76 -0.49
CA ALA A 157 8.83 11.39 0.60
C ALA A 157 9.58 12.62 1.13
N LYS A 158 10.89 12.52 1.36
CA LYS A 158 11.73 13.64 1.80
C LYS A 158 11.75 14.79 0.78
N LYS A 159 11.82 14.47 -0.52
CA LYS A 159 11.83 15.45 -1.59
C LYS A 159 10.57 16.32 -1.65
N TYR A 160 9.42 15.78 -1.22
CA TYR A 160 8.13 16.45 -1.27
C TYR A 160 7.55 16.79 0.09
N ALA A 161 8.33 16.65 1.17
CA ALA A 161 7.87 16.87 2.54
C ALA A 161 7.38 18.31 2.81
N ASP A 162 7.93 19.31 2.14
CA ASP A 162 7.55 20.71 2.20
C ASP A 162 6.15 21.00 1.61
N ARG A 163 5.60 20.09 0.83
CA ARG A 163 4.27 20.22 0.21
C ARG A 163 3.17 19.55 1.01
N VAL A 164 3.49 18.98 2.17
CA VAL A 164 2.55 18.18 2.97
C VAL A 164 1.63 19.07 3.78
N ASP A 165 0.34 18.87 3.61
CA ASP A 165 -0.69 19.40 4.50
C ASP A 165 -0.93 18.41 5.65
N ARG A 166 -0.44 18.73 6.85
CA ARG A 166 -0.57 17.90 8.05
C ARG A 166 -2.04 17.64 8.44
N GLY A 167 -2.95 18.53 8.09
CA GLY A 167 -4.38 18.39 8.36
C GLY A 167 -5.06 17.25 7.57
N LYS A 168 -4.40 16.80 6.51
CA LYS A 168 -4.87 15.65 5.69
C LYS A 168 -4.37 14.29 6.16
N ILE A 169 -3.41 14.25 7.09
CA ILE A 169 -2.86 12.98 7.60
C ILE A 169 -3.88 12.16 8.40
N PRO A 170 -4.68 12.77 9.33
CA PRO A 170 -5.69 12.01 10.06
C PRO A 170 -6.75 11.44 9.12
N ALA A 171 -6.88 10.12 9.09
CA ALA A 171 -7.91 9.46 8.32
C ALA A 171 -9.29 9.72 8.93
N ARG A 172 -10.26 10.14 8.10
CA ARG A 172 -11.66 10.32 8.46
C ARG A 172 -12.50 9.42 7.58
N SER A 173 -13.31 8.54 8.19
CA SER A 173 -14.26 7.76 7.42
C SER A 173 -15.52 8.58 7.16
N LEU A 174 -15.75 8.97 5.94
CA LEU A 174 -16.99 9.64 5.53
C LEU A 174 -18.22 8.73 5.72
N TRP A 175 -18.02 7.42 5.68
CA TRP A 175 -19.08 6.42 5.88
C TRP A 175 -19.57 6.35 7.34
N THR A 176 -18.76 6.76 8.30
CA THR A 176 -19.12 6.76 9.72
C THR A 176 -19.62 8.13 10.20
N SER A 177 -19.27 9.23 9.53
CA SER A 177 -19.71 10.57 9.90
C SER A 177 -21.21 10.78 9.64
N ASN A 178 -21.79 10.15 8.63
CA ASN A 178 -23.22 10.23 8.31
C ASN A 178 -24.11 9.40 9.26
N GLN A 179 -23.55 8.60 10.17
CA GLN A 179 -24.31 7.88 11.20
C GLN A 179 -24.39 8.61 12.55
N ALA A 180 -23.60 9.70 12.72
CA ALA A 180 -23.55 10.48 13.96
C ALA A 180 -24.48 11.71 13.96
N GLU A 181 -24.99 12.12 12.79
CA GLU A 181 -26.03 13.17 12.71
C GLU A 181 -27.38 12.49 12.57
N GLY A 182 -28.01 12.30 13.74
CA GLY A 182 -29.22 11.55 13.96
C GLY A 182 -30.36 11.80 12.98
N VAL A 183 -30.90 10.73 12.48
CA VAL A 183 -32.35 10.65 12.27
C VAL A 183 -33.00 10.57 13.66
N PRO A 184 -33.84 11.51 14.08
CA PRO A 184 -34.59 11.34 15.31
C PRO A 184 -35.51 10.14 15.14
N GLU A 185 -35.38 9.13 15.99
CA GLU A 185 -36.44 8.18 16.26
C GLU A 185 -37.64 8.97 16.78
N ASN A 186 -38.61 9.27 15.90
CA ASN A 186 -40.00 9.50 16.25
C ASN A 186 -40.74 10.13 15.06
N ALA A 187 -41.41 9.31 14.29
CA ALA A 187 -42.73 9.59 13.71
C ALA A 187 -43.34 8.24 13.28
#